data_fb756e96d1230197d9604b8229062579
#
_entry.id   fb756e96d1230197d9604b8229062579
#
_cell.length_a   1.000
_cell.length_b   1.000
_cell.length_c   1.000
_cell.angle_alpha   90.00
_cell.angle_beta   90.00
_cell.angle_gamma   90.00
#
_symmetry.space_group_name_H-M   'P 1'
#
loop_
_entity.id
_entity.type
_entity.pdbx_description
1 polymer ?
#
loop_
_entity_poly.entity_id
_entity_poly.type
_entity_poly.pdbx_seq_one_letter_code
_entity_poly.pdbx_strand_id
1 'polypeptide(L)'
;VDNYSYHELNAMLNLWGEGKTIQFDKDKEAARRYFLDHVNQNTVFFHSIEEKLEYLVEEEYYEKEILDQYSPEFIKALFKHAYDYRFRFQTFVGAYKFYTSYALKTFDGNRYLERFEDRVVMNALMLAKGDEEFAKSLVDEIISGRFQPATPTFLNAGKKQRGEFVSCFLLRIEDNMESISRGINSALQLSKRGGGVALNLSNLRELGAPIKKIENQSSGVIPVMKLLEDAFSYANQLGARQGAGAVYLNVHHPDIMKFLDTKRENADEKIRIKTLSIGVVIPDITMELAKNGDDMYLFSPYDVEKVYGKPFGDISVTEHYEEMVDNPAIKKTKIKARELLQRIAELQFESGYPYIVYEDTVNAANPIDGRINMSNLCSEILQVNTPTTYNEDLSYKKIGKDISCNLGSLNIANMMKSPDFAQSVKTAIKALTAVADLSYIKSVMSIAEG
;
A
#
# COMPACT_ATOMS: atom_id res chain seq x y z
N VAL A 1 3.17 30.09 35.84
CA VAL A 1 3.60 29.35 34.63
C VAL A 1 3.18 27.92 34.83
N ASP A 2 2.16 27.51 34.12
CA ASP A 2 1.63 26.14 34.20
C ASP A 2 2.72 25.15 33.73
N ASN A 3 3.08 24.26 34.62
CA ASN A 3 4.20 23.33 34.41
C ASN A 3 3.72 22.02 33.74
N TYR A 4 2.88 22.15 32.69
CA TYR A 4 2.35 20.99 31.94
C TYR A 4 3.39 20.42 30.97
N SER A 5 3.43 19.07 30.86
CA SER A 5 4.18 18.39 29.80
C SER A 5 3.51 18.61 28.45
N TYR A 6 4.25 18.32 27.34
CA TYR A 6 3.68 18.41 26.00
C TYR A 6 2.55 17.41 25.77
N HIS A 7 2.55 16.26 26.43
CA HIS A 7 1.45 15.29 26.37
C HIS A 7 0.19 15.83 27.07
N GLU A 8 0.36 16.43 28.25
CA GLU A 8 -0.74 17.04 28.98
C GLU A 8 -1.35 18.22 28.21
N LEU A 9 -0.51 19.09 27.65
CA LEU A 9 -0.96 20.22 26.84
C LEU A 9 -1.73 19.75 25.60
N ASN A 10 -1.26 18.66 24.92
CA ASN A 10 -1.96 18.08 23.77
C ASN A 10 -3.31 17.50 24.16
N ALA A 11 -3.39 16.84 25.32
CA ALA A 11 -4.64 16.28 25.85
C ALA A 11 -5.67 17.38 26.23
N MET A 12 -5.20 18.59 26.50
CA MET A 12 -6.05 19.73 26.80
C MET A 12 -6.59 20.45 25.56
N LEU A 13 -6.23 20.00 24.36
CA LEU A 13 -6.69 20.59 23.11
C LEU A 13 -8.21 20.49 23.00
N ASN A 14 -8.88 21.61 22.94
CA ASN A 14 -10.31 21.70 22.79
C ASN A 14 -10.66 22.12 21.35
N LEU A 15 -11.19 21.18 20.58
CA LEU A 15 -11.61 21.42 19.20
C LEU A 15 -12.85 22.32 19.09
N TRP A 16 -13.63 22.44 20.18
CA TRP A 16 -14.88 23.19 20.21
C TRP A 16 -14.91 24.11 21.46
N GLY A 17 -14.25 25.23 21.35
CA GLY A 17 -14.28 26.23 22.40
C GLY A 17 -15.60 26.99 22.49
N GLU A 18 -15.69 27.96 23.38
CA GLU A 18 -16.80 28.91 23.44
C GLU A 18 -17.00 29.55 22.07
N GLY A 19 -18.23 29.57 21.59
CA GLY A 19 -18.56 30.06 20.24
C GLY A 19 -18.33 29.06 19.10
N LYS A 20 -18.10 27.77 19.38
CA LYS A 20 -17.87 26.70 18.40
C LYS A 20 -16.66 26.92 17.48
N THR A 21 -15.63 27.63 17.95
CA THR A 21 -14.37 27.80 17.21
C THR A 21 -13.32 26.82 17.70
N ILE A 22 -12.49 26.35 16.76
CA ILE A 22 -11.38 25.45 17.08
C ILE A 22 -10.27 26.25 17.76
N GLN A 23 -9.79 25.79 18.92
CA GLN A 23 -8.72 26.44 19.70
C GLN A 23 -7.41 25.67 19.54
N PHE A 24 -6.40 26.29 18.93
CA PHE A 24 -5.09 25.70 18.71
C PHE A 24 -3.97 26.23 19.63
N ASP A 25 -4.26 27.09 20.56
CA ASP A 25 -3.21 27.68 21.42
C ASP A 25 -2.47 26.64 22.27
N LYS A 26 -3.18 25.66 22.80
CA LYS A 26 -2.58 24.57 23.57
C LYS A 26 -1.76 23.61 22.67
N ASP A 27 -2.17 23.45 21.44
CA ASP A 27 -1.42 22.66 20.46
C ASP A 27 -0.06 23.29 20.13
N LYS A 28 -0.02 24.60 19.90
CA LYS A 28 1.23 25.33 19.66
C LYS A 28 2.15 25.27 20.88
N GLU A 29 1.59 25.43 22.07
CA GLU A 29 2.34 25.34 23.32
C GLU A 29 2.88 23.89 23.50
N ALA A 30 2.10 22.88 23.22
CA ALA A 30 2.53 21.48 23.27
C ALA A 30 3.70 21.20 22.30
N ALA A 31 3.62 21.71 21.07
CA ALA A 31 4.71 21.60 20.09
C ALA A 31 5.99 22.27 20.60
N ARG A 32 5.87 23.48 21.14
CA ARG A 32 7.01 24.22 21.70
C ARG A 32 7.66 23.45 22.85
N ARG A 33 6.86 22.94 23.78
CA ARG A 33 7.34 22.14 24.92
C ARG A 33 8.02 20.85 24.48
N TYR A 34 7.45 20.20 23.47
CA TYR A 34 8.04 19.00 22.88
C TYR A 34 9.46 19.25 22.36
N PHE A 35 9.68 20.35 21.65
CA PHE A 35 11.01 20.73 21.20
C PHE A 35 11.97 21.05 22.35
N LEU A 36 11.52 21.84 23.32
CA LEU A 36 12.38 22.26 24.42
C LEU A 36 12.73 21.11 25.37
N ASP A 37 11.75 20.27 25.69
CA ASP A 37 11.89 19.25 26.73
C ASP A 37 12.39 17.91 26.20
N HIS A 38 12.22 17.66 24.91
CA HIS A 38 12.55 16.37 24.33
C HIS A 38 13.45 16.44 23.09
N VAL A 39 13.00 17.09 22.01
CA VAL A 39 13.73 17.04 20.72
C VAL A 39 15.12 17.65 20.83
N ASN A 40 15.24 18.87 21.32
CA ASN A 40 16.51 19.58 21.39
C ASN A 40 17.50 18.91 22.34
N GLN A 41 17.03 18.34 23.43
CA GLN A 41 17.87 17.63 24.40
C GLN A 41 18.41 16.30 23.86
N ASN A 42 17.72 15.67 22.92
CA ASN A 42 18.06 14.37 22.37
C ASN A 42 18.59 14.45 20.93
N THR A 43 18.90 15.63 20.43
CA THR A 43 19.47 15.80 19.07
C THR A 43 20.99 15.87 19.15
N VAL A 44 21.67 15.11 18.32
CA VAL A 44 23.11 15.16 18.18
C VAL A 44 23.50 16.46 17.46
N PHE A 45 24.42 17.20 18.03
CA PHE A 45 24.90 18.46 17.47
C PHE A 45 26.14 18.21 16.58
N PHE A 46 26.19 18.89 15.45
CA PHE A 46 27.36 18.93 14.54
C PHE A 46 27.74 20.38 14.28
N HIS A 47 29.05 20.65 14.17
CA HIS A 47 29.55 22.00 13.95
C HIS A 47 29.28 22.52 12.53
N SER A 48 29.27 21.63 11.53
CA SER A 48 29.02 21.97 10.15
C SER A 48 28.26 20.86 9.44
N ILE A 49 27.68 21.19 8.27
CA ILE A 49 27.00 20.18 7.45
C ILE A 49 28.00 19.17 6.89
N GLU A 50 29.21 19.61 6.56
CA GLU A 50 30.28 18.75 6.06
C GLU A 50 30.66 17.70 7.11
N GLU A 51 30.86 18.10 8.36
CA GLU A 51 31.14 17.20 9.47
C GLU A 51 30.00 16.21 9.70
N LYS A 52 28.77 16.70 9.66
CA LYS A 52 27.56 15.87 9.82
C LYS A 52 27.47 14.80 8.75
N LEU A 53 27.62 15.16 7.47
CA LEU A 53 27.51 14.23 6.36
C LEU A 53 28.64 13.20 6.37
N GLU A 54 29.87 13.63 6.66
CA GLU A 54 31.01 12.72 6.82
C GLU A 54 30.75 11.68 7.91
N TYR A 55 30.30 12.12 9.07
CA TYR A 55 29.93 11.22 10.17
C TYR A 55 28.81 10.24 9.78
N LEU A 56 27.74 10.74 9.17
CA LEU A 56 26.60 9.90 8.82
C LEU A 56 26.91 8.87 7.73
N VAL A 57 27.84 9.19 6.83
CA VAL A 57 28.33 8.23 5.83
C VAL A 57 29.27 7.20 6.45
N GLU A 58 30.24 7.63 7.25
CA GLU A 58 31.22 6.73 7.90
C GLU A 58 30.58 5.76 8.85
N GLU A 59 29.57 6.21 9.62
CA GLU A 59 28.86 5.39 10.59
C GLU A 59 27.68 4.61 9.96
N GLU A 60 27.60 4.58 8.63
CA GLU A 60 26.61 3.80 7.86
C GLU A 60 25.15 4.20 8.06
N TYR A 61 24.89 5.46 8.37
CA TYR A 61 23.53 6.01 8.43
C TYR A 61 23.02 6.44 7.06
N TYR A 62 23.86 7.14 6.27
CA TYR A 62 23.52 7.61 4.93
C TYR A 62 24.22 6.80 3.86
N GLU A 63 23.56 6.67 2.73
CA GLU A 63 24.08 6.01 1.54
C GLU A 63 24.99 6.98 0.75
N LYS A 64 26.29 6.67 0.72
CA LYS A 64 27.31 7.52 0.11
C LYS A 64 27.04 7.78 -1.37
N GLU A 65 26.56 6.79 -2.10
CA GLU A 65 26.34 6.83 -3.55
C GLU A 65 25.36 7.94 -3.96
N ILE A 66 24.40 8.27 -3.10
CA ILE A 66 23.45 9.37 -3.35
C ILE A 66 24.19 10.71 -3.29
N LEU A 67 25.02 10.91 -2.30
CA LEU A 67 25.79 12.14 -2.12
C LEU A 67 26.87 12.31 -3.20
N ASP A 68 27.46 11.22 -3.65
CA ASP A 68 28.53 11.24 -4.66
C ASP A 68 28.06 11.71 -6.05
N GLN A 69 26.74 11.76 -6.29
CA GLN A 69 26.16 12.28 -7.53
C GLN A 69 26.23 13.80 -7.66
N TYR A 70 26.58 14.49 -6.58
CA TYR A 70 26.58 15.95 -6.49
C TYR A 70 27.93 16.47 -5.99
N SER A 71 28.24 17.73 -6.33
CA SER A 71 29.38 18.40 -5.71
C SER A 71 29.12 18.70 -4.24
N PRO A 72 30.16 18.67 -3.39
CA PRO A 72 29.99 19.04 -1.97
C PRO A 72 29.43 20.47 -1.79
N GLU A 73 29.79 21.39 -2.67
CA GLU A 73 29.33 22.78 -2.68
C GLU A 73 27.81 22.84 -2.92
N PHE A 74 27.31 22.07 -3.88
CA PHE A 74 25.88 22.01 -4.16
C PHE A 74 25.10 21.44 -2.97
N ILE A 75 25.58 20.34 -2.39
CA ILE A 75 24.94 19.70 -1.24
C ILE A 75 24.84 20.69 -0.09
N LYS A 76 25.93 21.38 0.24
CA LYS A 76 25.94 22.42 1.29
C LYS A 76 24.96 23.54 1.00
N ALA A 77 24.91 24.02 -0.23
CA ALA A 77 23.99 25.06 -0.65
C ALA A 77 22.53 24.61 -0.55
N LEU A 78 22.24 23.35 -0.87
CA LEU A 78 20.89 22.79 -0.80
C LEU A 78 20.40 22.68 0.66
N PHE A 79 21.24 22.22 1.58
CA PHE A 79 20.92 22.20 2.99
C PHE A 79 20.66 23.61 3.52
N LYS A 80 21.53 24.57 3.16
CA LYS A 80 21.33 25.97 3.52
C LYS A 80 20.01 26.52 3.00
N HIS A 81 19.67 26.22 1.76
CA HIS A 81 18.43 26.61 1.12
C HIS A 81 17.21 26.08 1.89
N ALA A 82 17.23 24.81 2.29
CA ALA A 82 16.17 24.20 3.08
C ALA A 82 16.01 24.88 4.44
N TYR A 83 17.11 25.10 5.15
CA TYR A 83 17.10 25.76 6.46
C TYR A 83 16.71 27.25 6.38
N ASP A 84 16.97 27.93 5.28
CA ASP A 84 16.59 29.34 5.08
C ASP A 84 15.06 29.52 5.04
N TYR A 85 14.30 28.47 4.78
CA TYR A 85 12.83 28.50 4.91
C TYR A 85 12.34 28.71 6.35
N ARG A 86 13.17 28.44 7.34
CA ARG A 86 12.81 28.53 8.77
C ARG A 86 11.54 27.73 9.06
N PHE A 87 11.50 26.50 8.59
CA PHE A 87 10.35 25.60 8.73
C PHE A 87 9.91 25.46 10.18
N ARG A 88 8.58 25.44 10.40
CA ARG A 88 7.96 25.17 11.70
C ARG A 88 6.79 24.22 11.47
N PHE A 89 6.69 23.21 12.32
CA PHE A 89 5.51 22.33 12.32
C PHE A 89 4.27 23.12 12.76
N GLN A 90 3.17 22.91 12.05
CA GLN A 90 1.90 23.60 12.30
C GLN A 90 1.16 23.03 13.51
N THR A 91 1.41 21.75 13.84
CA THR A 91 0.71 21.03 14.92
C THR A 91 1.69 20.20 15.74
N PHE A 92 1.31 19.91 17.00
CA PHE A 92 2.06 18.98 17.84
C PHE A 92 2.10 17.57 17.21
N VAL A 93 0.96 17.09 16.70
CA VAL A 93 0.88 15.76 16.05
C VAL A 93 1.86 15.66 14.89
N GLY A 94 1.97 16.70 14.07
CA GLY A 94 2.92 16.73 12.96
C GLY A 94 4.37 16.59 13.43
N ALA A 95 4.76 17.37 14.43
CA ALA A 95 6.10 17.31 15.01
C ALA A 95 6.38 15.96 15.68
N TYR A 96 5.46 15.50 16.49
CA TYR A 96 5.58 14.24 17.21
C TYR A 96 5.71 13.04 16.22
N LYS A 97 4.86 13.01 15.21
CA LYS A 97 4.90 11.96 14.19
C LYS A 97 6.21 11.95 13.42
N PHE A 98 6.71 13.13 13.06
CA PHE A 98 7.99 13.23 12.36
C PHE A 98 9.14 12.64 13.19
N TYR A 99 9.29 13.08 14.44
CA TYR A 99 10.40 12.62 15.27
C TYR A 99 10.27 11.18 15.76
N THR A 100 9.06 10.69 15.97
CA THR A 100 8.86 9.29 16.38
C THR A 100 8.95 8.29 15.24
N SER A 101 8.61 8.69 14.01
CA SER A 101 8.45 7.75 12.89
C SER A 101 9.35 7.99 11.68
N TYR A 102 9.81 9.21 11.42
CA TYR A 102 10.53 9.57 10.20
C TYR A 102 11.98 9.98 10.42
N ALA A 103 12.27 10.76 11.44
CA ALA A 103 13.60 11.29 11.69
C ALA A 103 14.61 10.15 11.88
N LEU A 104 15.76 10.28 11.24
CA LEU A 104 16.87 9.37 11.46
C LEU A 104 17.33 9.46 12.91
N LYS A 105 17.49 8.32 13.56
CA LYS A 105 17.95 8.20 14.93
C LYS A 105 19.25 7.41 15.00
N THR A 106 19.97 7.57 16.09
CA THR A 106 21.09 6.66 16.42
C THR A 106 20.60 5.21 16.45
N PHE A 107 21.46 4.25 16.17
CA PHE A 107 21.07 2.84 16.11
C PHE A 107 20.46 2.31 17.42
N ASP A 108 20.80 2.92 18.56
CA ASP A 108 20.16 2.62 19.84
C ASP A 108 18.75 3.26 20.00
N GLY A 109 18.35 4.11 19.05
CA GLY A 109 17.05 4.77 19.04
C GLY A 109 16.91 5.94 20.00
N ASN A 110 17.98 6.34 20.71
CA ASN A 110 17.88 7.31 21.81
C ASN A 110 18.05 8.77 21.40
N ARG A 111 18.72 9.03 20.27
CA ARG A 111 19.04 10.39 19.84
C ARG A 111 18.70 10.63 18.39
N TYR A 112 18.27 11.86 18.08
CA TYR A 112 17.94 12.28 16.71
C TYR A 112 19.18 12.78 15.98
N LEU A 113 19.31 12.33 14.72
CA LEU A 113 20.38 12.74 13.81
C LEU A 113 19.88 13.68 12.71
N GLU A 114 18.56 13.82 12.57
CA GLU A 114 17.94 14.65 11.53
C GLU A 114 16.88 15.58 12.10
N ARG A 115 16.74 16.73 11.45
CA ARG A 115 15.55 17.58 11.51
C ARG A 115 14.74 17.38 10.23
N PHE A 116 13.55 17.97 10.17
CA PHE A 116 12.67 17.88 9.00
C PHE A 116 13.38 18.31 7.71
N GLU A 117 14.11 19.44 7.76
CA GLU A 117 14.86 19.95 6.61
C GLU A 117 15.88 18.93 6.09
N ASP A 118 16.58 18.24 6.98
CA ASP A 118 17.54 17.19 6.60
C ASP A 118 16.87 16.05 5.85
N ARG A 119 15.71 15.60 6.34
CA ARG A 119 14.94 14.53 5.70
C ARG A 119 14.45 14.95 4.32
N VAL A 120 14.01 16.19 4.18
CA VAL A 120 13.60 16.76 2.90
C VAL A 120 14.74 16.80 1.90
N VAL A 121 15.92 17.27 2.32
CA VAL A 121 17.11 17.34 1.43
C VAL A 121 17.53 15.95 0.97
N MET A 122 17.56 14.96 1.85
CA MET A 122 17.91 13.59 1.48
C MET A 122 16.91 12.99 0.49
N ASN A 123 15.63 13.26 0.65
CA ASN A 123 14.61 12.88 -0.34
C ASN A 123 14.88 13.54 -1.70
N ALA A 124 15.16 14.82 -1.72
CA ALA A 124 15.42 15.56 -2.95
C ALA A 124 16.68 15.04 -3.68
N LEU A 125 17.76 14.81 -2.94
CA LEU A 125 19.00 14.29 -3.52
C LEU A 125 18.82 12.89 -4.12
N MET A 126 18.10 12.01 -3.44
CA MET A 126 17.84 10.67 -3.94
C MET A 126 16.96 10.68 -5.18
N LEU A 127 15.84 11.40 -5.15
CA LEU A 127 14.87 11.42 -6.25
C LEU A 127 15.38 12.15 -7.49
N ALA A 128 16.25 13.15 -7.32
CA ALA A 128 16.78 13.93 -8.43
C ALA A 128 17.93 13.25 -9.19
N LYS A 129 18.56 12.23 -8.63
CA LYS A 129 19.59 11.41 -9.30
C LYS A 129 20.69 12.25 -9.95
N GLY A 130 21.20 13.26 -9.26
CA GLY A 130 22.27 14.15 -9.76
C GLY A 130 21.78 15.40 -10.50
N ASP A 131 20.48 15.54 -10.74
CA ASP A 131 19.91 16.75 -11.35
C ASP A 131 19.74 17.83 -10.27
N GLU A 132 20.65 18.79 -10.23
CA GLU A 132 20.70 19.83 -9.21
C GLU A 132 19.46 20.73 -9.22
N GLU A 133 18.98 21.11 -10.40
CA GLU A 133 17.80 21.96 -10.55
C GLU A 133 16.55 21.26 -10.04
N PHE A 134 16.39 19.99 -10.38
CA PHE A 134 15.28 19.18 -9.90
C PHE A 134 15.34 18.96 -8.39
N ALA A 135 16.54 18.71 -7.82
CA ALA A 135 16.73 18.58 -6.38
C ALA A 135 16.27 19.84 -5.63
N LYS A 136 16.64 21.02 -6.13
CA LYS A 136 16.22 22.30 -5.57
C LYS A 136 14.70 22.49 -5.65
N SER A 137 14.10 22.17 -6.78
CA SER A 137 12.64 22.22 -6.96
C SER A 137 11.92 21.30 -5.97
N LEU A 138 12.43 20.08 -5.75
CA LEU A 138 11.85 19.15 -4.76
C LEU A 138 11.91 19.69 -3.34
N VAL A 139 13.03 20.29 -2.94
CA VAL A 139 13.12 20.94 -1.62
C VAL A 139 12.04 22.00 -1.49
N ASP A 140 11.89 22.87 -2.48
CA ASP A 140 10.89 23.94 -2.46
C ASP A 140 9.46 23.38 -2.35
N GLU A 141 9.12 22.34 -3.10
CA GLU A 141 7.80 21.75 -3.08
C GLU A 141 7.46 21.05 -1.77
N ILE A 142 8.44 20.34 -1.18
CA ILE A 142 8.21 19.59 0.07
C ILE A 142 8.21 20.53 1.29
N ILE A 143 9.19 21.43 1.40
CA ILE A 143 9.28 22.37 2.54
C ILE A 143 8.06 23.29 2.59
N SER A 144 7.59 23.76 1.45
CA SER A 144 6.39 24.62 1.38
C SER A 144 5.09 23.88 1.71
N GLY A 145 5.16 22.56 1.84
CA GLY A 145 3.98 21.72 2.11
C GLY A 145 3.08 21.54 0.90
N ARG A 146 3.54 21.84 -0.32
CA ARG A 146 2.78 21.60 -1.55
C ARG A 146 2.76 20.14 -1.93
N PHE A 147 3.90 19.44 -1.80
CA PHE A 147 4.06 18.04 -2.12
C PHE A 147 4.61 17.27 -0.91
N GLN A 148 4.03 16.10 -0.65
CA GLN A 148 4.52 15.17 0.37
C GLN A 148 4.72 13.79 -0.25
N PRO A 149 5.97 13.27 -0.31
CA PRO A 149 6.21 11.89 -0.68
C PRO A 149 5.48 10.93 0.27
N ALA A 150 5.11 9.76 -0.24
CA ALA A 150 4.50 8.73 0.60
C ALA A 150 5.43 8.32 1.75
N THR A 151 4.84 7.79 2.81
CA THR A 151 5.57 7.36 4.02
C THR A 151 6.83 6.53 3.70
N PRO A 152 6.78 5.46 2.89
CA PRO A 152 7.97 4.65 2.66
C PRO A 152 9.07 5.41 1.93
N THR A 153 8.73 6.24 0.98
CA THR A 153 9.71 7.08 0.26
C THR A 153 10.35 8.09 1.20
N PHE A 154 9.53 8.84 1.91
CA PHE A 154 10.01 9.91 2.80
C PHE A 154 10.84 9.36 3.95
N LEU A 155 10.42 8.24 4.52
CA LEU A 155 11.10 7.56 5.62
C LEU A 155 12.47 7.01 5.20
N ASN A 156 12.56 6.35 4.04
CA ASN A 156 13.70 5.54 3.68
C ASN A 156 14.73 6.24 2.79
N ALA A 157 14.41 7.38 2.22
CA ALA A 157 15.30 8.07 1.29
C ALA A 157 16.66 8.39 1.89
N GLY A 158 17.72 8.00 1.18
CA GLY A 158 19.09 8.28 1.56
C GLY A 158 19.66 7.49 2.71
N LYS A 159 18.88 6.66 3.37
CA LYS A 159 19.33 5.83 4.48
C LYS A 159 20.06 4.57 3.97
N LYS A 160 21.17 4.23 4.59
CA LYS A 160 21.95 3.02 4.26
C LYS A 160 21.17 1.76 4.64
N GLN A 161 20.64 1.72 5.86
CA GLN A 161 19.75 0.65 6.33
C GLN A 161 18.31 1.13 6.22
N ARG A 162 17.56 0.48 5.34
CA ARG A 162 16.24 0.96 4.98
C ARG A 162 15.29 -0.13 4.50
N GLY A 163 13.99 0.15 4.55
CA GLY A 163 12.96 -0.59 3.83
C GLY A 163 12.85 -0.13 2.38
N GLU A 164 11.76 -0.54 1.73
CA GLU A 164 11.48 -0.18 0.34
C GLU A 164 10.89 1.23 0.24
N PHE A 165 10.97 1.83 -0.97
CA PHE A 165 10.42 3.16 -1.25
C PHE A 165 8.91 3.13 -1.55
N VAL A 166 8.35 1.96 -1.77
CA VAL A 166 6.92 1.72 -1.96
C VAL A 166 6.46 0.68 -0.96
N SER A 167 5.19 0.77 -0.53
CA SER A 167 4.65 -0.15 0.48
C SER A 167 3.30 -0.75 0.08
N CYS A 168 2.92 -0.64 -1.18
CA CYS A 168 1.64 -1.13 -1.67
C CYS A 168 1.89 -2.08 -2.85
N PHE A 169 1.46 -3.33 -2.72
CA PHE A 169 1.72 -4.39 -3.70
C PHE A 169 0.45 -5.17 -3.99
N LEU A 170 0.21 -5.45 -5.27
CA LEU A 170 -0.90 -6.28 -5.76
C LEU A 170 -0.33 -7.47 -6.49
N LEU A 171 -0.64 -8.67 -6.02
CA LEU A 171 -0.16 -9.93 -6.58
C LEU A 171 -1.32 -10.75 -7.12
N ARG A 172 -1.14 -11.37 -8.27
CA ARG A 172 -2.08 -12.39 -8.74
C ARG A 172 -1.54 -13.79 -8.47
N ILE A 173 -2.44 -14.71 -8.24
CA ILE A 173 -2.14 -16.13 -8.06
C ILE A 173 -2.87 -16.91 -9.13
N GLU A 174 -2.19 -17.88 -9.73
CA GLU A 174 -2.76 -18.84 -10.66
C GLU A 174 -3.13 -20.14 -9.94
N ASP A 175 -3.98 -20.95 -10.56
CA ASP A 175 -4.55 -22.15 -9.96
C ASP A 175 -3.60 -23.36 -10.06
N ASN A 176 -2.46 -23.27 -9.41
CA ASN A 176 -1.50 -24.36 -9.25
C ASN A 176 -0.69 -24.17 -7.97
N MET A 177 -0.11 -25.27 -7.47
CA MET A 177 0.62 -25.25 -6.20
C MET A 177 1.86 -24.35 -6.26
N GLU A 178 2.54 -24.29 -7.38
CA GLU A 178 3.74 -23.46 -7.57
C GLU A 178 3.41 -21.98 -7.43
N SER A 179 2.32 -21.53 -8.06
CA SER A 179 1.86 -20.15 -7.95
C SER A 179 1.38 -19.80 -6.53
N ILE A 180 0.64 -20.69 -5.89
CA ILE A 180 0.19 -20.49 -4.50
C ILE A 180 1.40 -20.40 -3.57
N SER A 181 2.36 -21.32 -3.69
CA SER A 181 3.58 -21.33 -2.86
C SER A 181 4.40 -20.06 -3.06
N ARG A 182 4.58 -19.62 -4.30
CA ARG A 182 5.29 -18.37 -4.60
C ARG A 182 4.53 -17.14 -4.12
N GLY A 183 3.20 -17.16 -4.18
CA GLY A 183 2.35 -16.10 -3.62
C GLY A 183 2.57 -15.92 -2.13
N ILE A 184 2.63 -17.01 -1.37
CA ILE A 184 2.91 -16.97 0.06
C ILE A 184 4.34 -16.46 0.33
N ASN A 185 5.34 -16.96 -0.42
CA ASN A 185 6.71 -16.46 -0.32
C ASN A 185 6.81 -14.96 -0.61
N SER A 186 6.16 -14.50 -1.69
CA SER A 186 6.14 -13.08 -2.06
C SER A 186 5.48 -12.23 -0.97
N ALA A 187 4.37 -12.72 -0.39
CA ALA A 187 3.71 -12.05 0.72
C ALA A 187 4.65 -11.89 1.93
N LEU A 188 5.38 -12.94 2.29
CA LEU A 188 6.38 -12.88 3.37
C LEU A 188 7.48 -11.87 3.07
N GLN A 189 8.06 -11.91 1.87
CA GLN A 189 9.16 -11.03 1.47
C GLN A 189 8.77 -9.57 1.45
N LEU A 190 7.59 -9.25 0.92
CA LEU A 190 7.10 -7.88 0.82
C LEU A 190 6.63 -7.35 2.17
N SER A 191 5.94 -8.18 2.96
CA SER A 191 5.48 -7.81 4.30
C SER A 191 6.64 -7.54 5.25
N LYS A 192 7.70 -8.34 5.18
CA LYS A 192 8.95 -8.13 5.94
C LYS A 192 9.53 -6.74 5.71
N ARG A 193 9.38 -6.19 4.52
CA ARG A 193 9.85 -4.86 4.14
C ARG A 193 8.85 -3.74 4.45
N GLY A 194 7.78 -4.06 5.19
CA GLY A 194 6.74 -3.11 5.58
C GLY A 194 5.66 -2.89 4.54
N GLY A 195 5.55 -3.78 3.54
CA GLY A 195 4.57 -3.68 2.47
C GLY A 195 3.18 -4.13 2.88
N GLY A 196 2.15 -3.42 2.40
CA GLY A 196 0.78 -3.89 2.36
C GLY A 196 0.57 -4.68 1.08
N VAL A 197 0.09 -5.91 1.18
CA VAL A 197 0.00 -6.84 0.05
C VAL A 197 -1.44 -7.29 -0.15
N ALA A 198 -1.94 -7.17 -1.37
CA ALA A 198 -3.22 -7.72 -1.77
C ALA A 198 -3.02 -8.85 -2.79
N LEU A 199 -3.80 -9.92 -2.67
CA LEU A 199 -3.77 -11.06 -3.56
C LEU A 199 -5.17 -11.35 -4.09
N ASN A 200 -5.28 -11.68 -5.37
CA ASN A 200 -6.54 -12.06 -5.98
C ASN A 200 -6.66 -13.60 -6.00
N LEU A 201 -7.69 -14.11 -5.32
CA LEU A 201 -7.94 -15.55 -5.20
C LEU A 201 -8.96 -16.08 -6.22
N SER A 202 -9.47 -15.22 -7.11
CA SER A 202 -10.56 -15.58 -8.04
C SER A 202 -10.21 -16.70 -8.99
N ASN A 203 -8.92 -16.90 -9.30
CA ASN A 203 -8.47 -17.95 -10.22
C ASN A 203 -8.38 -19.34 -9.59
N LEU A 204 -8.42 -19.42 -8.25
CA LEU A 204 -8.30 -20.67 -7.53
C LEU A 204 -9.58 -21.47 -7.63
N ARG A 205 -9.46 -22.79 -7.82
CA ARG A 205 -10.63 -23.66 -7.84
C ARG A 205 -11.34 -23.71 -6.50
N GLU A 206 -12.65 -23.92 -6.57
CA GLU A 206 -13.53 -23.96 -5.40
C GLU A 206 -13.37 -25.23 -4.58
N LEU A 207 -13.91 -25.20 -3.35
CA LEU A 207 -14.05 -26.37 -2.50
C LEU A 207 -14.81 -27.48 -3.26
N GLY A 208 -14.24 -28.68 -3.25
CA GLY A 208 -14.83 -29.85 -3.90
C GLY A 208 -14.53 -29.97 -5.40
N ALA A 209 -13.81 -29.02 -6.01
CA ALA A 209 -13.41 -29.15 -7.39
C ALA A 209 -12.40 -30.31 -7.59
N PRO A 210 -12.36 -30.92 -8.79
CA PRO A 210 -11.45 -32.03 -9.03
C PRO A 210 -9.98 -31.59 -9.06
N ILE A 211 -9.11 -32.48 -8.58
CA ILE A 211 -7.65 -32.38 -8.72
C ILE A 211 -7.19 -33.64 -9.43
N LYS A 212 -6.46 -33.48 -10.55
CA LYS A 212 -6.02 -34.63 -11.39
C LYS A 212 -7.15 -35.60 -11.74
N LYS A 213 -8.32 -35.04 -12.07
CA LYS A 213 -9.55 -35.75 -12.38
C LYS A 213 -10.19 -36.51 -11.20
N ILE A 214 -9.72 -36.38 -10.01
CA ILE A 214 -10.34 -36.92 -8.78
C ILE A 214 -11.28 -35.89 -8.22
N GLU A 215 -12.57 -36.19 -8.15
CA GLU A 215 -13.63 -35.30 -7.65
C GLU A 215 -13.48 -35.04 -6.15
N ASN A 216 -13.99 -33.89 -5.69
CA ASN A 216 -14.06 -33.49 -4.29
C ASN A 216 -12.72 -33.40 -3.57
N GLN A 217 -11.62 -33.07 -4.29
CA GLN A 217 -10.28 -33.02 -3.72
C GLN A 217 -9.85 -31.61 -3.29
N SER A 218 -10.36 -30.55 -3.95
CA SER A 218 -9.96 -29.19 -3.64
C SER A 218 -10.51 -28.74 -2.28
N SER A 219 -9.67 -28.06 -1.49
CA SER A 219 -10.05 -27.44 -0.23
C SER A 219 -10.61 -26.02 -0.39
N GLY A 220 -10.60 -25.46 -1.59
CA GLY A 220 -11.10 -24.13 -1.89
C GLY A 220 -10.18 -22.99 -1.44
N VAL A 221 -10.73 -21.78 -1.36
CA VAL A 221 -9.93 -20.56 -1.10
C VAL A 221 -9.68 -20.33 0.39
N ILE A 222 -10.50 -20.83 1.29
CA ILE A 222 -10.41 -20.53 2.73
C ILE A 222 -9.07 -20.97 3.34
N PRO A 223 -8.56 -22.19 3.09
CA PRO A 223 -7.26 -22.60 3.60
C PRO A 223 -6.10 -21.72 3.09
N VAL A 224 -6.17 -21.24 1.86
CA VAL A 224 -5.18 -20.30 1.32
C VAL A 224 -5.22 -18.97 2.06
N MET A 225 -6.41 -18.47 2.38
CA MET A 225 -6.59 -17.28 3.21
C MET A 225 -5.93 -17.43 4.58
N LYS A 226 -6.09 -18.59 5.21
CA LYS A 226 -5.48 -18.91 6.51
C LYS A 226 -3.95 -18.90 6.42
N LEU A 227 -3.38 -19.50 5.40
CA LEU A 227 -1.94 -19.48 5.17
C LEU A 227 -1.41 -18.07 4.98
N LEU A 228 -2.13 -17.23 4.25
CA LEU A 228 -1.76 -15.82 4.03
C LEU A 228 -1.87 -15.02 5.33
N GLU A 229 -2.92 -15.21 6.10
CA GLU A 229 -3.08 -14.53 7.40
C GLU A 229 -1.91 -14.87 8.33
N ASP A 230 -1.55 -16.13 8.43
CA ASP A 230 -0.42 -16.58 9.24
C ASP A 230 0.92 -16.04 8.71
N ALA A 231 1.09 -15.99 7.38
CA ALA A 231 2.29 -15.43 6.76
C ALA A 231 2.45 -13.94 7.10
N PHE A 232 1.40 -13.15 7.01
CA PHE A 232 1.44 -11.73 7.36
C PHE A 232 1.68 -11.53 8.86
N SER A 233 1.06 -12.31 9.70
CA SER A 233 1.25 -12.27 11.15
C SER A 233 2.72 -12.60 11.53
N TYR A 234 3.31 -13.61 10.90
CA TYR A 234 4.70 -13.98 11.10
C TYR A 234 5.66 -12.87 10.66
N ALA A 235 5.45 -12.30 9.48
CA ALA A 235 6.30 -11.25 8.94
C ALA A 235 6.25 -9.97 9.78
N ASN A 236 5.10 -9.63 10.37
CA ASN A 236 4.96 -8.49 11.27
C ASN A 236 5.89 -8.57 12.49
N GLN A 237 6.21 -9.77 12.94
CA GLN A 237 7.13 -9.98 14.08
C GLN A 237 8.58 -9.73 13.69
N LEU A 238 8.93 -9.77 12.41
CA LEU A 238 10.28 -9.62 11.90
C LEU A 238 10.60 -8.19 11.44
N GLY A 239 9.59 -7.41 11.09
CA GLY A 239 9.74 -6.07 10.53
C GLY A 239 9.57 -4.94 11.54
N ALA A 240 10.22 -3.81 11.28
CA ALA A 240 10.08 -2.60 12.08
C ALA A 240 8.72 -1.91 11.87
N ARG A 241 8.06 -2.15 10.73
CA ARG A 241 6.72 -1.66 10.40
C ARG A 241 5.79 -2.85 10.22
N GLN A 242 4.57 -2.73 10.74
CA GLN A 242 3.57 -3.78 10.57
C GLN A 242 3.14 -3.89 9.11
N GLY A 243 3.34 -5.06 8.50
CA GLY A 243 2.75 -5.41 7.23
C GLY A 243 1.29 -5.78 7.41
N ALA A 244 0.50 -5.63 6.35
CA ALA A 244 -0.90 -6.00 6.34
C ALA A 244 -1.24 -6.66 5.00
N GLY A 245 -2.31 -7.44 4.97
CA GLY A 245 -2.73 -8.13 3.77
C GLY A 245 -4.22 -8.00 3.51
N ALA A 246 -4.58 -8.15 2.24
CA ALA A 246 -5.95 -8.24 1.77
C ALA A 246 -6.07 -9.34 0.72
N VAL A 247 -7.24 -9.93 0.61
CA VAL A 247 -7.57 -10.86 -0.47
C VAL A 247 -8.85 -10.45 -1.15
N TYR A 248 -8.89 -10.64 -2.48
CA TYR A 248 -10.03 -10.31 -3.32
C TYR A 248 -10.62 -11.57 -3.95
N LEU A 249 -11.93 -11.57 -4.09
CA LEU A 249 -12.66 -12.66 -4.74
C LEU A 249 -13.80 -12.09 -5.59
N ASN A 250 -13.93 -12.59 -6.82
CA ASN A 250 -15.09 -12.29 -7.66
C ASN A 250 -16.34 -12.91 -7.03
N VAL A 251 -17.44 -12.18 -7.00
CA VAL A 251 -18.69 -12.65 -6.36
C VAL A 251 -19.31 -13.84 -7.08
N HIS A 252 -18.93 -14.16 -8.31
CA HIS A 252 -19.36 -15.36 -9.03
C HIS A 252 -18.48 -16.59 -8.80
N HIS A 253 -17.49 -16.48 -7.90
CA HIS A 253 -16.73 -17.64 -7.44
C HIS A 253 -17.62 -18.50 -6.52
N PRO A 254 -17.59 -19.85 -6.66
CA PRO A 254 -18.44 -20.73 -5.83
C PRO A 254 -18.24 -20.63 -4.32
N ASP A 255 -17.06 -20.22 -3.86
CA ASP A 255 -16.75 -20.08 -2.44
C ASP A 255 -17.16 -18.72 -1.84
N ILE A 256 -17.85 -17.87 -2.60
CA ILE A 256 -18.09 -16.46 -2.20
C ILE A 256 -18.80 -16.35 -0.84
N MET A 257 -19.82 -17.15 -0.56
CA MET A 257 -20.54 -17.04 0.69
C MET A 257 -19.69 -17.47 1.88
N LYS A 258 -18.87 -18.50 1.73
CA LYS A 258 -17.90 -18.93 2.76
C LYS A 258 -16.82 -17.88 2.97
N PHE A 259 -16.33 -17.28 1.88
CA PHE A 259 -15.36 -16.18 1.91
C PHE A 259 -15.88 -15.01 2.74
N LEU A 260 -17.12 -14.59 2.51
CA LEU A 260 -17.74 -13.52 3.29
C LEU A 260 -17.91 -13.90 4.77
N ASP A 261 -18.31 -15.13 5.03
CA ASP A 261 -18.55 -15.63 6.40
C ASP A 261 -17.29 -15.67 7.26
N THR A 262 -16.08 -15.66 6.67
CA THR A 262 -14.83 -15.60 7.44
C THR A 262 -14.71 -14.35 8.31
N LYS A 263 -15.44 -13.28 7.99
CA LYS A 263 -15.45 -12.00 8.72
C LYS A 263 -16.61 -11.84 9.70
N ARG A 264 -17.47 -12.83 9.85
CA ARG A 264 -18.54 -12.77 10.84
C ARG A 264 -17.98 -12.90 12.25
N GLU A 265 -18.53 -12.14 13.18
CA GLU A 265 -18.13 -12.17 14.59
C GLU A 265 -18.29 -13.56 15.23
N ASN A 266 -19.31 -14.28 14.82
CA ASN A 266 -19.64 -15.62 15.33
C ASN A 266 -19.15 -16.77 14.43
N ALA A 267 -18.21 -16.50 13.54
CA ALA A 267 -17.62 -17.53 12.68
C ALA A 267 -16.88 -18.58 13.50
N ASP A 268 -16.90 -19.83 13.03
CA ASP A 268 -16.09 -20.91 13.57
C ASP A 268 -14.60 -20.50 13.53
N GLU A 269 -13.87 -20.70 14.61
CA GLU A 269 -12.43 -20.37 14.70
C GLU A 269 -11.60 -20.98 13.57
N LYS A 270 -12.02 -22.12 13.03
CA LYS A 270 -11.33 -22.76 11.89
C LYS A 270 -11.41 -21.96 10.60
N ILE A 271 -12.46 -21.18 10.42
CA ILE A 271 -12.68 -20.38 9.20
C ILE A 271 -12.56 -18.88 9.43
N ARG A 272 -12.55 -18.43 10.68
CA ARG A 272 -12.51 -17.01 11.03
C ARG A 272 -11.19 -16.36 10.61
N ILE A 273 -11.30 -15.25 9.93
CA ILE A 273 -10.17 -14.40 9.51
C ILE A 273 -10.22 -13.11 10.34
N LYS A 274 -9.20 -12.89 11.17
CA LYS A 274 -9.14 -11.76 12.13
C LYS A 274 -8.45 -10.52 11.56
N THR A 275 -7.29 -10.71 10.95
CA THR A 275 -6.40 -9.60 10.57
C THR A 275 -6.31 -9.34 9.07
N LEU A 276 -6.66 -10.32 8.24
CA LEU A 276 -6.65 -10.19 6.79
C LEU A 276 -7.89 -9.43 6.33
N SER A 277 -7.70 -8.36 5.57
CA SER A 277 -8.80 -7.63 4.92
C SER A 277 -9.35 -8.43 3.75
N ILE A 278 -10.63 -8.27 3.46
CA ILE A 278 -11.26 -8.91 2.30
C ILE A 278 -11.92 -7.88 1.39
N GLY A 279 -11.90 -8.15 0.09
CA GLY A 279 -12.57 -7.35 -0.93
C GLY A 279 -13.30 -8.25 -1.92
N VAL A 280 -14.31 -7.71 -2.56
CA VAL A 280 -15.09 -8.41 -3.59
C VAL A 280 -15.07 -7.64 -4.89
N VAL A 281 -15.08 -8.39 -6.00
CA VAL A 281 -15.18 -7.85 -7.35
C VAL A 281 -16.57 -8.16 -7.85
N ILE A 282 -17.36 -7.12 -8.13
CA ILE A 282 -18.78 -7.23 -8.50
C ILE A 282 -18.96 -6.84 -9.97
N PRO A 283 -19.33 -7.80 -10.85
CA PRO A 283 -19.74 -7.50 -12.23
C PRO A 283 -21.09 -6.78 -12.27
N ASP A 284 -21.34 -6.02 -13.32
CA ASP A 284 -22.61 -5.33 -13.53
C ASP A 284 -23.80 -6.29 -13.58
N ILE A 285 -23.63 -7.47 -14.19
CA ILE A 285 -24.69 -8.48 -14.27
C ILE A 285 -25.21 -8.89 -12.88
N THR A 286 -24.34 -8.91 -11.88
CA THR A 286 -24.72 -9.23 -10.49
C THR A 286 -25.74 -8.22 -9.97
N MET A 287 -25.50 -6.94 -10.21
CA MET A 287 -26.37 -5.86 -9.76
C MET A 287 -27.71 -5.88 -10.50
N GLU A 288 -27.70 -6.19 -11.80
CA GLU A 288 -28.93 -6.35 -12.60
C GLU A 288 -29.79 -7.51 -12.09
N LEU A 289 -29.18 -8.66 -11.84
CA LEU A 289 -29.89 -9.83 -11.29
C LEU A 289 -30.48 -9.53 -9.92
N ALA A 290 -29.73 -8.84 -9.05
CA ALA A 290 -30.24 -8.43 -7.74
C ALA A 290 -31.39 -7.44 -7.85
N LYS A 291 -31.31 -6.46 -8.76
CA LYS A 291 -32.36 -5.49 -9.01
C LYS A 291 -33.66 -6.19 -9.43
N ASN A 292 -33.59 -7.21 -10.26
CA ASN A 292 -34.72 -7.96 -10.76
C ASN A 292 -35.21 -9.05 -9.78
N GLY A 293 -34.50 -9.28 -8.67
CA GLY A 293 -34.84 -10.35 -7.72
C GLY A 293 -34.53 -11.75 -8.25
N ASP A 294 -33.61 -11.86 -9.20
CA ASP A 294 -33.25 -13.11 -9.86
C ASP A 294 -32.20 -13.91 -9.08
N ASP A 295 -32.12 -15.19 -9.45
CA ASP A 295 -31.00 -16.03 -9.06
C ASP A 295 -29.75 -15.63 -9.85
N MET A 296 -28.58 -15.83 -9.24
CA MET A 296 -27.29 -15.69 -9.92
C MET A 296 -26.53 -17.03 -9.88
N TYR A 297 -25.79 -17.30 -10.94
CA TYR A 297 -24.95 -18.48 -11.01
C TYR A 297 -23.52 -18.16 -10.60
N LEU A 298 -22.93 -19.10 -9.88
CA LEU A 298 -21.54 -19.12 -9.51
C LEU A 298 -20.85 -20.18 -10.40
N PHE A 299 -19.65 -19.88 -10.91
CA PHE A 299 -18.98 -20.69 -11.91
C PHE A 299 -17.67 -21.25 -11.40
N SER A 300 -17.41 -22.54 -11.67
CA SER A 300 -16.12 -23.17 -11.38
C SER A 300 -14.99 -22.49 -12.16
N PRO A 301 -14.00 -21.84 -11.50
CA PRO A 301 -12.88 -21.21 -12.20
C PRO A 301 -12.08 -22.19 -13.05
N TYR A 302 -11.92 -23.42 -12.58
CA TYR A 302 -11.22 -24.47 -13.30
C TYR A 302 -11.88 -24.79 -14.63
N ASP A 303 -13.20 -24.92 -14.65
CA ASP A 303 -13.94 -25.21 -15.88
C ASP A 303 -13.97 -24.00 -16.82
N VAL A 304 -14.09 -22.80 -16.29
CA VAL A 304 -14.04 -21.56 -17.08
C VAL A 304 -12.71 -21.44 -17.80
N GLU A 305 -11.60 -21.71 -17.13
CA GLU A 305 -10.27 -21.66 -17.74
C GLU A 305 -10.14 -22.70 -18.86
N LYS A 306 -10.66 -23.90 -18.68
CA LYS A 306 -10.66 -24.92 -19.74
C LYS A 306 -11.44 -24.49 -20.99
N VAL A 307 -12.59 -23.86 -20.78
CA VAL A 307 -13.48 -23.46 -21.89
C VAL A 307 -12.91 -22.24 -22.64
N TYR A 308 -12.43 -21.23 -21.92
CA TYR A 308 -12.03 -19.95 -22.52
C TYR A 308 -10.52 -19.82 -22.76
N GLY A 309 -9.72 -20.72 -22.20
CA GLY A 309 -8.26 -20.63 -22.31
C GLY A 309 -7.63 -19.47 -21.52
N LYS A 310 -8.40 -18.85 -20.61
CA LYS A 310 -7.98 -17.76 -19.74
C LYS A 310 -8.44 -18.01 -18.31
N PRO A 311 -7.68 -17.55 -17.30
CA PRO A 311 -8.13 -17.62 -15.91
C PRO A 311 -9.44 -16.90 -15.68
N PHE A 312 -10.23 -17.35 -14.70
CA PHE A 312 -11.54 -16.79 -14.38
C PHE A 312 -11.48 -15.27 -14.10
N GLY A 313 -10.45 -14.79 -13.40
CA GLY A 313 -10.26 -13.38 -13.12
C GLY A 313 -10.05 -12.50 -14.36
N ASP A 314 -9.67 -13.08 -15.48
CA ASP A 314 -9.43 -12.37 -16.74
C ASP A 314 -10.64 -12.41 -17.70
N ILE A 315 -11.74 -13.01 -17.27
CA ILE A 315 -12.98 -13.13 -18.06
C ILE A 315 -13.99 -12.08 -17.59
N SER A 316 -14.62 -11.39 -18.53
CA SER A 316 -15.79 -10.54 -18.20
C SER A 316 -16.99 -11.43 -17.93
N VAL A 317 -17.39 -11.54 -16.68
CA VAL A 317 -18.57 -12.30 -16.29
C VAL A 317 -19.83 -11.70 -16.92
N THR A 318 -19.93 -10.38 -16.96
CA THR A 318 -21.09 -9.69 -17.54
C THR A 318 -21.27 -10.05 -19.03
N GLU A 319 -20.19 -10.01 -19.82
CA GLU A 319 -20.25 -10.32 -21.25
C GLU A 319 -20.53 -11.79 -21.56
N HIS A 320 -20.00 -12.68 -20.74
CA HIS A 320 -20.04 -14.12 -20.96
C HIS A 320 -21.05 -14.85 -20.08
N TYR A 321 -21.86 -14.15 -19.30
CA TYR A 321 -22.73 -14.74 -18.29
C TYR A 321 -23.68 -15.79 -18.89
N GLU A 322 -24.45 -15.42 -19.92
CA GLU A 322 -25.42 -16.35 -20.54
C GLU A 322 -24.74 -17.55 -21.20
N GLU A 323 -23.59 -17.35 -21.85
CA GLU A 323 -22.79 -18.43 -22.41
C GLU A 323 -22.35 -19.42 -21.33
N MET A 324 -21.87 -18.91 -20.19
CA MET A 324 -21.42 -19.75 -19.08
C MET A 324 -22.58 -20.50 -18.40
N VAL A 325 -23.74 -19.85 -18.28
CA VAL A 325 -24.93 -20.49 -17.73
C VAL A 325 -25.38 -21.64 -18.62
N ASP A 326 -25.36 -21.46 -19.92
CA ASP A 326 -25.84 -22.46 -20.90
C ASP A 326 -24.81 -23.55 -21.19
N ASN A 327 -23.54 -23.37 -20.81
CA ASN A 327 -22.48 -24.32 -21.15
C ASN A 327 -22.42 -25.49 -20.14
N PRO A 328 -22.75 -26.74 -20.56
CA PRO A 328 -22.74 -27.88 -19.64
C PRO A 328 -21.32 -28.27 -19.18
N ALA A 329 -20.27 -27.81 -19.88
CA ALA A 329 -18.89 -28.08 -19.49
C ALA A 329 -18.44 -27.24 -18.27
N ILE A 330 -19.21 -26.21 -17.90
CA ILE A 330 -18.91 -25.37 -16.74
C ILE A 330 -19.84 -25.77 -15.60
N LYS A 331 -19.23 -26.30 -14.53
CA LYS A 331 -19.96 -26.59 -13.28
C LYS A 331 -20.39 -25.27 -12.63
N LYS A 332 -21.63 -25.20 -12.22
CA LYS A 332 -22.23 -24.00 -11.64
C LYS A 332 -23.13 -24.33 -10.49
N THR A 333 -23.25 -23.39 -9.56
CA THR A 333 -24.22 -23.41 -8.46
C THR A 333 -25.04 -22.13 -8.51
N LYS A 334 -26.17 -22.13 -7.84
CA LYS A 334 -27.12 -21.03 -7.90
C LYS A 334 -27.38 -20.48 -6.50
N ILE A 335 -27.35 -19.17 -6.38
CA ILE A 335 -27.75 -18.43 -5.18
C ILE A 335 -28.68 -17.28 -5.57
N LYS A 336 -29.38 -16.69 -4.59
CA LYS A 336 -30.16 -15.48 -4.84
C LYS A 336 -29.24 -14.26 -4.82
N ALA A 337 -29.27 -13.45 -5.89
CA ALA A 337 -28.43 -12.28 -5.99
C ALA A 337 -28.67 -11.27 -4.85
N ARG A 338 -29.90 -11.07 -4.44
CA ARG A 338 -30.23 -10.17 -3.30
C ARG A 338 -29.68 -10.67 -1.97
N GLU A 339 -29.65 -11.99 -1.74
CA GLU A 339 -29.04 -12.56 -0.53
C GLU A 339 -27.53 -12.26 -0.46
N LEU A 340 -26.84 -12.31 -1.60
CA LEU A 340 -25.43 -11.95 -1.67
C LEU A 340 -25.23 -10.48 -1.26
N LEU A 341 -25.99 -9.57 -1.86
CA LEU A 341 -25.87 -8.13 -1.56
C LEU A 341 -26.26 -7.82 -0.12
N GLN A 342 -27.26 -8.49 0.41
CA GLN A 342 -27.66 -8.36 1.80
C GLN A 342 -26.55 -8.83 2.74
N ARG A 343 -25.92 -9.95 2.45
CA ARG A 343 -24.78 -10.46 3.22
C ARG A 343 -23.62 -9.47 3.22
N ILE A 344 -23.30 -8.88 2.07
CA ILE A 344 -22.27 -7.85 1.95
C ILE A 344 -22.63 -6.64 2.82
N ALA A 345 -23.86 -6.15 2.74
CA ALA A 345 -24.31 -4.99 3.53
C ALA A 345 -24.24 -5.26 5.04
N GLU A 346 -24.69 -6.43 5.48
CA GLU A 346 -24.62 -6.82 6.88
C GLU A 346 -23.16 -6.87 7.40
N LEU A 347 -22.25 -7.45 6.62
CA LEU A 347 -20.85 -7.53 6.99
C LEU A 347 -20.18 -6.16 7.03
N GLN A 348 -20.52 -5.27 6.10
CA GLN A 348 -20.01 -3.90 6.12
C GLN A 348 -20.47 -3.13 7.35
N PHE A 349 -21.69 -3.35 7.78
CA PHE A 349 -22.20 -2.79 9.03
C PHE A 349 -21.47 -3.34 10.27
N GLU A 350 -21.22 -4.64 10.32
CA GLU A 350 -20.54 -5.29 11.45
C GLU A 350 -19.04 -4.97 11.51
N SER A 351 -18.33 -5.02 10.37
CA SER A 351 -16.87 -5.05 10.32
C SER A 351 -16.21 -4.03 9.39
N GLY A 352 -16.97 -3.37 8.55
CA GLY A 352 -16.45 -2.51 7.50
C GLY A 352 -15.95 -3.28 6.26
N TYR A 353 -16.02 -4.59 6.27
CA TYR A 353 -15.65 -5.44 5.14
C TYR A 353 -16.87 -6.09 4.50
N PRO A 354 -16.78 -6.52 3.23
CA PRO A 354 -15.67 -6.42 2.30
C PRO A 354 -15.57 -5.03 1.65
N TYR A 355 -14.38 -4.71 1.10
CA TYR A 355 -14.24 -3.64 0.12
C TYR A 355 -14.90 -4.07 -1.19
N ILE A 356 -15.30 -3.13 -2.02
CA ILE A 356 -16.00 -3.40 -3.28
C ILE A 356 -15.24 -2.80 -4.45
N VAL A 357 -15.01 -3.62 -5.49
CA VAL A 357 -14.53 -3.20 -6.81
C VAL A 357 -15.63 -3.50 -7.81
N TYR A 358 -16.12 -2.49 -8.50
CA TYR A 358 -17.09 -2.64 -9.58
C TYR A 358 -16.36 -2.96 -10.89
N GLU A 359 -16.35 -4.23 -11.25
CA GLU A 359 -15.49 -4.79 -12.31
C GLU A 359 -15.65 -4.09 -13.65
N ASP A 360 -16.87 -3.91 -14.11
CA ASP A 360 -17.12 -3.34 -15.45
C ASP A 360 -16.87 -1.84 -15.49
N THR A 361 -17.18 -1.12 -14.41
CA THR A 361 -16.90 0.31 -14.28
C THR A 361 -15.40 0.59 -14.36
N VAL A 362 -14.60 -0.14 -13.58
CA VAL A 362 -13.15 0.08 -13.57
C VAL A 362 -12.50 -0.31 -14.88
N ASN A 363 -12.99 -1.36 -15.54
CA ASN A 363 -12.46 -1.77 -16.84
C ASN A 363 -12.87 -0.83 -17.97
N ALA A 364 -14.06 -0.24 -17.91
CA ALA A 364 -14.49 0.77 -18.87
C ALA A 364 -13.63 2.04 -18.80
N ALA A 365 -13.18 2.40 -17.61
CA ALA A 365 -12.32 3.56 -17.38
C ALA A 365 -10.81 3.28 -17.58
N ASN A 366 -10.43 2.03 -17.77
CA ASN A 366 -9.04 1.62 -17.87
C ASN A 366 -8.41 2.06 -19.21
N PRO A 367 -7.35 2.90 -19.19
CA PRO A 367 -6.69 3.37 -20.42
C PRO A 367 -5.60 2.42 -20.93
N ILE A 368 -5.36 1.30 -20.26
CA ILE A 368 -4.25 0.37 -20.54
C ILE A 368 -4.83 -0.95 -21.03
N ASP A 369 -4.20 -1.57 -22.02
CA ASP A 369 -4.59 -2.89 -22.52
C ASP A 369 -4.52 -3.96 -21.42
N GLY A 370 -5.58 -4.74 -21.29
CA GLY A 370 -5.72 -5.79 -20.28
C GLY A 370 -6.93 -5.57 -19.37
N ARG A 371 -7.06 -6.41 -18.37
CA ARG A 371 -8.17 -6.35 -17.42
C ARG A 371 -7.71 -6.04 -16.00
N ILE A 372 -8.49 -5.21 -15.33
CA ILE A 372 -8.39 -4.95 -13.89
C ILE A 372 -9.30 -5.97 -13.20
N ASN A 373 -8.75 -6.76 -12.27
CA ASN A 373 -9.46 -7.83 -11.58
C ASN A 373 -9.30 -7.81 -10.06
N MET A 374 -8.69 -6.78 -9.53
CA MET A 374 -8.46 -6.62 -8.08
C MET A 374 -8.09 -5.17 -7.76
N SER A 375 -7.93 -4.89 -6.49
CA SER A 375 -7.34 -3.65 -6.00
C SER A 375 -6.32 -3.94 -4.90
N ASN A 376 -5.76 -2.90 -4.30
CA ASN A 376 -4.78 -3.00 -3.22
C ASN A 376 -5.46 -3.13 -1.84
N LEU A 377 -4.65 -3.14 -0.79
CA LEU A 377 -5.09 -3.25 0.61
C LEU A 377 -6.13 -2.19 1.00
N CYS A 378 -5.99 -0.94 0.49
CA CYS A 378 -6.89 0.17 0.79
C CYS A 378 -7.93 0.43 -0.32
N SER A 379 -7.93 -0.37 -1.38
CA SER A 379 -8.92 -0.32 -2.48
C SER A 379 -8.90 0.97 -3.32
N GLU A 380 -7.74 1.62 -3.46
CA GLU A 380 -7.59 2.84 -4.26
C GLU A 380 -6.80 2.65 -5.56
N ILE A 381 -6.16 1.50 -5.78
CA ILE A 381 -5.32 1.27 -6.96
C ILE A 381 -6.02 0.31 -7.93
N LEU A 382 -6.12 0.75 -9.17
CA LEU A 382 -6.76 0.02 -10.27
C LEU A 382 -5.77 -0.06 -11.42
N GLN A 383 -5.14 -1.23 -11.60
CA GLN A 383 -4.08 -1.42 -12.58
C GLN A 383 -4.15 -2.83 -13.17
N VAL A 384 -3.71 -2.97 -14.40
CA VAL A 384 -3.62 -4.25 -15.10
C VAL A 384 -2.43 -5.05 -14.59
N ASN A 385 -2.65 -6.33 -14.32
CA ASN A 385 -1.60 -7.31 -14.03
C ASN A 385 -1.56 -8.40 -15.10
N THR A 386 -0.44 -9.12 -15.20
CA THR A 386 -0.28 -10.26 -16.10
C THR A 386 0.27 -11.47 -15.34
N PRO A 387 -0.06 -12.71 -15.78
CA PRO A 387 0.32 -13.89 -15.01
C PRO A 387 1.81 -14.19 -15.05
N THR A 388 2.33 -14.66 -13.92
CA THR A 388 3.66 -15.26 -13.79
C THR A 388 3.49 -16.77 -13.73
N THR A 389 4.33 -17.51 -14.45
CA THR A 389 4.34 -18.97 -14.41
C THR A 389 5.66 -19.49 -13.85
N TYR A 390 5.60 -20.65 -13.19
CA TYR A 390 6.73 -21.23 -12.45
C TYR A 390 6.97 -22.67 -12.90
N ASN A 391 8.22 -23.10 -12.78
CA ASN A 391 8.61 -24.50 -12.89
C ASN A 391 8.32 -25.24 -11.58
N GLU A 392 8.39 -26.56 -11.58
CA GLU A 392 8.12 -27.39 -10.40
C GLU A 392 9.07 -27.08 -9.23
N ASP A 393 10.29 -26.62 -9.52
CA ASP A 393 11.28 -26.21 -8.52
C ASP A 393 11.05 -24.77 -8.00
N LEU A 394 9.94 -24.16 -8.35
CA LEU A 394 9.54 -22.79 -8.00
C LEU A 394 10.38 -21.69 -8.67
N SER A 395 11.28 -22.05 -9.60
CA SER A 395 11.96 -21.05 -10.44
C SER A 395 10.99 -20.44 -11.44
N TYR A 396 11.29 -19.21 -11.89
CA TYR A 396 10.47 -18.54 -12.88
C TYR A 396 10.55 -19.23 -14.26
N LYS A 397 9.40 -19.57 -14.82
CA LYS A 397 9.27 -20.00 -16.22
C LYS A 397 8.99 -18.80 -17.12
N LYS A 398 8.04 -17.96 -16.75
CA LYS A 398 7.73 -16.69 -17.39
C LYS A 398 7.40 -15.67 -16.30
N ILE A 399 8.08 -14.55 -16.33
CA ILE A 399 7.83 -13.44 -15.39
C ILE A 399 6.73 -12.56 -15.97
N GLY A 400 5.63 -12.43 -15.23
CA GLY A 400 4.55 -11.52 -15.53
C GLY A 400 4.74 -10.19 -14.80
N LYS A 401 3.68 -9.38 -14.79
CA LYS A 401 3.66 -8.06 -14.17
C LYS A 401 2.69 -8.04 -13.01
N ASP A 402 3.20 -7.98 -11.80
CA ASP A 402 2.45 -7.59 -10.61
C ASP A 402 2.62 -6.08 -10.38
N ILE A 403 1.92 -5.51 -9.42
CA ILE A 403 1.75 -4.08 -9.29
C ILE A 403 2.38 -3.59 -7.99
N SER A 404 3.10 -2.48 -8.06
CA SER A 404 3.47 -1.66 -6.91
C SER A 404 2.93 -0.25 -7.10
N CYS A 405 2.76 0.48 -5.98
CA CYS A 405 2.16 1.80 -6.01
C CYS A 405 3.15 2.84 -5.50
N ASN A 406 3.54 3.76 -6.37
CA ASN A 406 4.30 4.94 -5.99
C ASN A 406 3.32 6.09 -5.73
N LEU A 407 3.27 6.52 -4.48
CA LEU A 407 2.28 7.48 -4.01
C LEU A 407 2.92 8.78 -3.52
N GLY A 408 2.17 9.85 -3.58
CA GLY A 408 2.49 11.15 -3.03
C GLY A 408 1.21 11.94 -2.90
N SER A 409 1.26 13.01 -2.10
CA SER A 409 0.09 13.85 -1.85
C SER A 409 0.39 15.30 -2.20
N LEU A 410 -0.57 15.97 -2.82
CA LEU A 410 -0.56 17.41 -3.06
C LEU A 410 -1.54 18.08 -2.10
N ASN A 411 -1.07 19.07 -1.36
CA ASN A 411 -1.96 19.89 -0.53
C ASN A 411 -2.57 20.97 -1.40
N ILE A 412 -3.88 20.88 -1.65
CA ILE A 412 -4.59 21.78 -2.56
C ILE A 412 -4.44 23.25 -2.13
N ALA A 413 -4.62 23.55 -0.85
CA ALA A 413 -4.52 24.93 -0.34
C ALA A 413 -3.13 25.52 -0.57
N ASN A 414 -2.08 24.75 -0.35
CA ASN A 414 -0.70 25.19 -0.59
C ASN A 414 -0.37 25.23 -2.08
N MET A 415 -0.90 24.30 -2.87
CA MET A 415 -0.73 24.31 -4.33
C MET A 415 -1.32 25.55 -4.98
N MET A 416 -2.47 26.04 -4.49
CA MET A 416 -3.09 27.27 -5.00
C MET A 416 -2.27 28.52 -4.71
N LYS A 417 -1.31 28.43 -3.78
CA LYS A 417 -0.35 29.51 -3.45
C LYS A 417 0.98 29.34 -4.17
N SER A 418 1.13 28.32 -5.01
CA SER A 418 2.39 28.08 -5.74
C SER A 418 2.70 29.26 -6.68
N PRO A 419 3.96 29.70 -6.75
CA PRO A 419 4.37 30.68 -7.76
C PRO A 419 4.16 30.18 -9.19
N ASP A 420 4.23 28.86 -9.41
CA ASP A 420 4.00 28.21 -10.70
C ASP A 420 3.32 26.87 -10.46
N PHE A 421 2.00 26.84 -10.52
CA PHE A 421 1.20 25.64 -10.27
C PHE A 421 1.55 24.48 -11.20
N ALA A 422 1.70 24.76 -12.48
CA ALA A 422 2.03 23.73 -13.47
C ALA A 422 3.40 23.10 -13.20
N GLN A 423 4.39 23.91 -12.83
CA GLN A 423 5.71 23.42 -12.47
C GLN A 423 5.68 22.59 -11.19
N SER A 424 4.89 22.97 -10.19
CA SER A 424 4.70 22.20 -8.96
C SER A 424 4.13 20.80 -9.25
N VAL A 425 3.09 20.71 -10.09
CA VAL A 425 2.52 19.42 -10.53
C VAL A 425 3.56 18.58 -11.28
N LYS A 426 4.28 19.20 -12.21
CA LYS A 426 5.32 18.53 -13.00
C LYS A 426 6.44 17.97 -12.10
N THR A 427 6.87 18.73 -11.11
CA THR A 427 7.89 18.29 -10.13
C THR A 427 7.40 17.07 -9.35
N ALA A 428 6.15 17.09 -8.88
CA ALA A 428 5.56 15.97 -8.15
C ALA A 428 5.47 14.70 -9.02
N ILE A 429 5.01 14.80 -10.25
CA ILE A 429 4.92 13.66 -11.18
C ILE A 429 6.32 13.09 -11.48
N LYS A 430 7.29 13.96 -11.72
CA LYS A 430 8.68 13.55 -11.95
C LYS A 430 9.25 12.83 -10.72
N ALA A 431 8.93 13.27 -9.52
CA ALA A 431 9.30 12.59 -8.29
C ALA A 431 8.72 11.18 -8.18
N LEU A 432 7.45 11.00 -8.51
CA LEU A 432 6.81 9.67 -8.53
C LEU A 432 7.44 8.74 -9.56
N THR A 433 7.79 9.26 -10.73
CA THR A 433 8.50 8.50 -11.76
C THR A 433 9.87 8.04 -11.25
N ALA A 434 10.59 8.90 -10.56
CA ALA A 434 11.88 8.54 -9.94
C ALA A 434 11.74 7.43 -8.90
N VAL A 435 10.66 7.44 -8.11
CA VAL A 435 10.38 6.36 -7.15
C VAL A 435 10.22 5.02 -7.86
N ALA A 436 9.50 4.99 -8.98
CA ALA A 436 9.35 3.78 -9.79
C ALA A 436 10.70 3.24 -10.26
N ASP A 437 11.56 4.11 -10.78
CA ASP A 437 12.90 3.74 -11.26
C ASP A 437 13.81 3.20 -10.14
N LEU A 438 13.64 3.67 -8.92
CA LEU A 438 14.46 3.29 -7.77
C LEU A 438 13.93 2.06 -7.02
N SER A 439 12.71 1.62 -7.34
CA SER A 439 12.03 0.52 -6.63
C SER A 439 12.24 -0.81 -7.36
N TYR A 440 13.36 -1.47 -7.06
CA TYR A 440 13.67 -2.79 -7.63
C TYR A 440 13.79 -3.84 -6.53
N ILE A 441 12.80 -4.75 -6.47
CA ILE A 441 12.71 -5.78 -5.44
C ILE A 441 13.08 -7.14 -6.05
N LYS A 442 14.33 -7.57 -5.86
CA LYS A 442 14.87 -8.81 -6.44
C LYS A 442 14.15 -10.07 -5.98
N SER A 443 13.64 -10.09 -4.75
CA SER A 443 12.96 -11.26 -4.20
C SER A 443 11.58 -11.52 -4.81
N VAL A 444 11.00 -10.53 -5.49
CA VAL A 444 9.70 -10.64 -6.18
C VAL A 444 9.83 -10.02 -7.58
N MET A 445 10.33 -10.81 -8.53
CA MET A 445 10.65 -10.33 -9.88
C MET A 445 9.44 -9.81 -10.65
N SER A 446 8.24 -10.33 -10.40
CA SER A 446 7.01 -9.84 -11.04
C SER A 446 6.68 -8.39 -10.67
N ILE A 447 7.06 -7.93 -9.49
CA ILE A 447 6.96 -6.52 -9.10
C ILE A 447 7.99 -5.68 -9.86
N ALA A 448 9.20 -6.18 -10.03
CA ALA A 448 10.24 -5.49 -10.77
C ALA A 448 9.85 -5.29 -12.25
N GLU A 449 9.21 -6.28 -12.86
CA GLU A 449 8.71 -6.19 -14.25
C GLU A 449 7.50 -5.26 -14.38
N GLY A 450 6.66 -5.21 -13.35
CA GLY A 450 5.48 -4.34 -13.32
C GLY A 450 5.80 -2.88 -13.23
#